data_61c850d4df0b0e30f1ded9e0b8e43abd
#
_entry.id   61c850d4df0b0e30f1ded9e0b8e43abd
#
_cell.length_a   1.000
_cell.length_b   1.000
_cell.length_c   1.000
_cell.angle_alpha   90.00
_cell.angle_beta   90.00
_cell.angle_gamma   90.00
#
_symmetry.space_group_name_H-M   'P 1'
#
loop_
_entity.id
_entity.type
_entity.pdbx_description
1 polymer ?
#
loop_
_entity_poly.entity_id
_entity_poly.type
_entity_poly.pdbx_seq_one_letter_code
_entity_poly.pdbx_strand_id
1 'polypeptide(L)'
;MFYNGNRKIGERMEHRLSDAYETVSGEPALELKVLVININEGHNQKLMESCRILKEYAQYVSKVRTYKKTLSLNETVEKAVEECIQEGILRDFLLKHRAEVVAMSIFEYDREWEEELLRKEEFEAGRELGEQLGRKEEQKNTEKERRRADLEKLRADNAEKELMVLREKLTLLQNK
;
A
#
# COMPACT_ATOMS: atom_id res chain seq x y z
N MET A 1 -16.70 -11.48 -7.34
CA MET A 1 -16.52 -10.02 -7.38
C MET A 1 -15.87 -9.63 -8.69
N PHE A 2 -16.36 -8.60 -9.39
CA PHE A 2 -15.68 -8.03 -10.55
C PHE A 2 -14.75 -6.90 -10.10
N TYR A 3 -13.55 -6.90 -10.67
CA TYR A 3 -12.54 -5.86 -10.43
C TYR A 3 -12.35 -5.02 -11.69
N ASN A 4 -12.53 -3.73 -11.52
CA ASN A 4 -12.34 -2.73 -12.56
C ASN A 4 -11.50 -1.55 -12.04
N GLY A 5 -10.49 -1.81 -11.23
CA GLY A 5 -9.63 -0.78 -10.64
C GLY A 5 -8.35 -0.54 -11.45
N ASN A 6 -7.52 0.40 -10.97
CA ASN A 6 -6.27 0.81 -11.63
C ASN A 6 -5.05 -0.03 -11.21
N ARG A 7 -5.16 -0.87 -10.16
CA ARG A 7 -4.07 -1.75 -9.74
C ARG A 7 -3.83 -2.84 -10.78
N LYS A 8 -2.59 -3.14 -11.08
CA LYS A 8 -2.24 -4.30 -11.91
C LYS A 8 -2.48 -5.57 -11.12
N ILE A 9 -3.52 -6.30 -11.47
CA ILE A 9 -3.80 -7.64 -10.96
C ILE A 9 -3.85 -8.61 -12.13
N GLY A 10 -3.65 -9.91 -11.87
CA GLY A 10 -3.82 -10.96 -12.87
C GLY A 10 -5.29 -11.11 -13.33
N GLU A 11 -5.54 -12.09 -14.16
CA GLU A 11 -6.88 -12.44 -14.66
C GLU A 11 -7.87 -12.70 -13.52
N ARG A 12 -7.42 -13.42 -12.49
CA ARG A 12 -8.20 -13.83 -11.33
C ARG A 12 -7.35 -13.79 -10.07
N MET A 13 -7.97 -13.48 -8.94
CA MET A 13 -7.36 -13.49 -7.62
C MET A 13 -8.36 -14.01 -6.60
N GLU A 14 -7.92 -14.80 -5.64
CA GLU A 14 -8.73 -15.25 -4.51
C GLU A 14 -8.32 -14.48 -3.25
N HIS A 15 -9.29 -13.95 -2.52
CA HIS A 15 -9.12 -13.41 -1.20
C HIS A 15 -9.84 -14.31 -0.20
N ARG A 16 -9.24 -14.49 0.96
CA ARG A 16 -9.82 -15.22 2.09
C ARG A 16 -10.02 -14.27 3.27
N LEU A 17 -11.07 -14.49 4.01
CA LEU A 17 -11.33 -13.70 5.23
C LEU A 17 -10.18 -13.87 6.24
N SER A 18 -9.64 -15.09 6.34
CA SER A 18 -8.49 -15.38 7.19
C SER A 18 -7.21 -14.61 6.86
N ASP A 19 -7.05 -14.14 5.61
CA ASP A 19 -5.90 -13.33 5.20
C ASP A 19 -5.88 -11.94 5.90
N ALA A 20 -7.03 -11.50 6.44
CA ALA A 20 -7.18 -10.24 7.14
C ALA A 20 -7.06 -10.35 8.68
N TYR A 21 -6.84 -11.55 9.22
CA TYR A 21 -6.66 -11.73 10.66
C TYR A 21 -5.23 -11.38 11.09
N GLU A 22 -5.09 -10.66 12.19
CA GLU A 22 -3.77 -10.31 12.76
C GLU A 22 -3.04 -11.56 13.28
N THR A 23 -3.79 -12.53 13.81
CA THR A 23 -3.24 -13.79 14.30
C THR A 23 -4.10 -14.96 13.83
N VAL A 24 -3.50 -15.90 13.12
CA VAL A 24 -4.18 -17.14 12.72
C VAL A 24 -3.67 -18.26 13.63
N SER A 25 -4.51 -18.70 14.55
CA SER A 25 -4.24 -19.88 15.39
C SER A 25 -5.19 -21.01 14.98
N GLY A 26 -4.71 -21.91 14.11
CA GLY A 26 -5.49 -23.05 13.63
C GLY A 26 -6.44 -22.74 12.46
N GLU A 27 -7.41 -23.61 12.23
CA GLU A 27 -8.44 -23.39 11.21
C GLU A 27 -9.45 -22.33 11.67
N PRO A 28 -9.79 -21.35 10.85
CA PRO A 28 -10.77 -20.33 11.20
C PRO A 28 -12.17 -20.97 11.33
N ALA A 29 -12.91 -20.58 12.36
CA ALA A 29 -14.29 -21.05 12.56
C ALA A 29 -15.26 -20.57 11.46
N LEU A 30 -14.91 -19.49 10.76
CA LEU A 30 -15.61 -18.95 9.61
C LEU A 30 -14.59 -18.56 8.54
N GLU A 31 -14.75 -19.10 7.33
CA GLU A 31 -13.95 -18.73 6.16
C GLU A 31 -14.84 -18.25 5.03
N LEU A 32 -14.55 -17.07 4.49
CA LEU A 32 -15.16 -16.55 3.27
C LEU A 32 -14.09 -16.46 2.18
N LYS A 33 -14.36 -17.12 1.05
CA LYS A 33 -13.50 -17.03 -0.14
C LYS A 33 -14.18 -16.17 -1.20
N VAL A 34 -13.49 -15.13 -1.65
CA VAL A 34 -13.97 -14.22 -2.69
C VAL A 34 -13.09 -14.38 -3.94
N LEU A 35 -13.68 -14.88 -5.02
CA LEU A 35 -13.03 -14.87 -6.32
C LEU A 35 -13.17 -13.48 -6.93
N VAL A 36 -12.06 -12.81 -7.17
CA VAL A 36 -11.96 -11.53 -7.86
C VAL A 36 -11.61 -11.80 -9.33
N ILE A 37 -12.41 -11.28 -10.24
CA ILE A 37 -12.25 -11.43 -11.69
C ILE A 37 -11.94 -10.07 -12.28
N ASN A 38 -10.79 -9.93 -12.92
CA ASN A 38 -10.38 -8.71 -13.60
C ASN A 38 -11.19 -8.51 -14.87
N ILE A 39 -12.01 -7.46 -14.91
CA ILE A 39 -12.83 -7.11 -16.07
C ILE A 39 -12.31 -5.88 -16.81
N ASN A 40 -11.09 -5.44 -16.54
CA ASN A 40 -10.47 -4.40 -17.36
C ASN A 40 -10.30 -4.88 -18.81
N GLU A 41 -10.31 -3.94 -19.73
CA GLU A 41 -10.08 -4.23 -21.16
C GLU A 41 -8.76 -5.00 -21.36
N GLY A 42 -8.81 -6.02 -22.22
CA GLY A 42 -7.67 -6.91 -22.46
C GLY A 42 -7.54 -8.10 -21.52
N HIS A 43 -8.38 -8.20 -20.48
CA HIS A 43 -8.39 -9.30 -19.53
C HIS A 43 -9.60 -10.24 -19.72
N ASN A 44 -9.46 -11.51 -19.28
CA ASN A 44 -10.53 -12.52 -19.31
C ASN A 44 -11.31 -12.57 -20.64
N GLN A 45 -10.61 -12.67 -21.77
CA GLN A 45 -11.19 -12.58 -23.11
C GLN A 45 -12.38 -13.51 -23.34
N LYS A 46 -12.29 -14.77 -22.87
CA LYS A 46 -13.39 -15.74 -22.99
C LYS A 46 -14.67 -15.26 -22.29
N LEU A 47 -14.54 -14.62 -21.13
CA LEU A 47 -15.67 -14.05 -20.41
C LEU A 47 -16.24 -12.85 -21.17
N MET A 48 -15.38 -11.99 -21.70
CA MET A 48 -15.77 -10.82 -22.49
C MET A 48 -16.47 -11.20 -23.80
N GLU A 49 -16.03 -12.27 -24.48
CA GLU A 49 -16.70 -12.81 -25.65
C GLU A 49 -18.07 -13.41 -25.33
N SER A 50 -18.21 -14.03 -24.15
CA SER A 50 -19.47 -14.63 -23.70
C SER A 50 -20.47 -13.58 -23.19
N CYS A 51 -20.02 -12.41 -22.77
CA CYS A 51 -20.87 -11.36 -22.21
C CYS A 51 -20.58 -10.00 -22.88
N ARG A 52 -21.31 -9.72 -23.95
CA ARG A 52 -21.16 -8.49 -24.73
C ARG A 52 -21.26 -7.22 -23.88
N ILE A 53 -22.25 -7.16 -22.99
CA ILE A 53 -22.47 -5.99 -22.13
C ILE A 53 -21.25 -5.72 -21.24
N LEU A 54 -20.66 -6.78 -20.69
CA LEU A 54 -19.46 -6.66 -19.84
C LEU A 54 -18.25 -6.17 -20.63
N LYS A 55 -18.09 -6.66 -21.85
CA LYS A 55 -17.04 -6.20 -22.78
C LYS A 55 -17.21 -4.71 -23.11
N GLU A 56 -18.41 -4.32 -23.48
CA GLU A 56 -18.74 -2.94 -23.82
C GLU A 56 -18.56 -2.00 -22.61
N TYR A 57 -18.90 -2.44 -21.40
CA TYR A 57 -18.63 -1.71 -20.17
C TYR A 57 -17.13 -1.53 -19.93
N ALA A 58 -16.31 -2.57 -20.09
CA ALA A 58 -14.87 -2.48 -19.97
C ALA A 58 -14.27 -1.46 -20.96
N GLN A 59 -14.76 -1.43 -22.20
CA GLN A 59 -14.35 -0.47 -23.22
C GLN A 59 -14.73 0.97 -22.84
N TYR A 60 -15.95 1.19 -22.34
CA TYR A 60 -16.39 2.48 -21.85
C TYR A 60 -15.46 3.02 -20.73
N VAL A 61 -15.20 2.19 -19.72
CA VAL A 61 -14.31 2.58 -18.61
C VAL A 61 -12.89 2.86 -19.08
N SER A 62 -12.38 2.07 -20.03
CA SER A 62 -11.06 2.29 -20.64
C SER A 62 -10.96 3.66 -21.34
N LYS A 63 -12.00 4.07 -22.07
CA LYS A 63 -12.08 5.39 -22.71
C LYS A 63 -12.10 6.51 -21.68
N VAL A 64 -12.93 6.40 -20.64
CA VAL A 64 -12.98 7.40 -19.55
C VAL A 64 -11.60 7.56 -18.90
N ARG A 65 -10.90 6.49 -18.60
CA ARG A 65 -9.54 6.54 -18.04
C ARG A 65 -8.51 7.18 -18.98
N THR A 66 -8.67 6.95 -20.25
CA THR A 66 -7.77 7.55 -21.27
C THR A 66 -7.95 9.05 -21.33
N TYR A 67 -9.16 9.54 -21.38
CA TYR A 67 -9.47 10.97 -21.45
C TYR A 67 -9.19 11.71 -20.14
N LYS A 68 -9.35 11.07 -18.98
CA LYS A 68 -9.05 11.64 -17.65
C LYS A 68 -7.61 12.16 -17.55
N LYS A 69 -6.69 11.69 -18.39
CA LYS A 69 -5.31 12.14 -18.40
C LYS A 69 -5.12 13.55 -18.96
N THR A 70 -6.07 14.03 -19.76
CA THR A 70 -5.92 15.27 -20.57
C THR A 70 -7.07 16.24 -20.44
N LEU A 71 -8.22 15.82 -19.96
CA LEU A 71 -9.46 16.61 -19.89
C LEU A 71 -9.95 16.72 -18.44
N SER A 72 -10.81 17.71 -18.20
CA SER A 72 -11.55 17.78 -16.93
C SER A 72 -12.49 16.58 -16.78
N LEU A 73 -12.95 16.29 -15.56
CA LEU A 73 -13.77 15.11 -15.30
C LEU A 73 -15.08 15.13 -16.08
N ASN A 74 -15.78 16.27 -16.13
CA ASN A 74 -17.03 16.43 -16.89
C ASN A 74 -16.83 16.19 -18.38
N GLU A 75 -15.83 16.86 -18.97
CA GLU A 75 -15.48 16.71 -20.39
C GLU A 75 -15.06 15.28 -20.73
N THR A 76 -14.34 14.61 -19.81
CA THR A 76 -13.90 13.23 -19.94
C THR A 76 -15.08 12.28 -20.10
N VAL A 77 -16.07 12.38 -19.18
CA VAL A 77 -17.23 11.49 -19.17
C VAL A 77 -18.13 11.76 -20.35
N GLU A 78 -18.43 13.04 -20.64
CA GLU A 78 -19.26 13.42 -21.79
C GLU A 78 -18.67 12.93 -23.11
N LYS A 79 -17.37 13.12 -23.31
CA LYS A 79 -16.68 12.67 -24.52
C LYS A 79 -16.66 11.15 -24.65
N ALA A 80 -16.39 10.44 -23.56
CA ALA A 80 -16.41 8.98 -23.55
C ALA A 80 -17.79 8.41 -23.90
N VAL A 81 -18.87 9.01 -23.31
CA VAL A 81 -20.25 8.64 -23.60
C VAL A 81 -20.59 8.90 -25.07
N GLU A 82 -20.23 10.06 -25.60
CA GLU A 82 -20.50 10.44 -26.98
C GLU A 82 -19.83 9.52 -28.00
N GLU A 83 -18.55 9.22 -27.79
CA GLU A 83 -17.80 8.26 -28.62
C GLU A 83 -18.34 6.84 -28.53
N CYS A 84 -18.68 6.36 -27.33
CA CYS A 84 -19.29 5.05 -27.16
C CYS A 84 -20.62 4.93 -27.91
N ILE A 85 -21.46 5.98 -27.90
CA ILE A 85 -22.70 6.01 -28.68
C ILE A 85 -22.41 5.93 -30.19
N GLN A 86 -21.39 6.67 -30.67
CA GLN A 86 -21.01 6.65 -32.09
C GLN A 86 -20.48 5.28 -32.54
N GLU A 87 -19.68 4.63 -31.71
CA GLU A 87 -19.10 3.32 -31.98
C GLU A 87 -20.05 2.15 -31.71
N GLY A 88 -21.25 2.41 -31.18
CA GLY A 88 -22.23 1.36 -30.85
C GLY A 88 -21.96 0.62 -29.55
N ILE A 89 -21.06 1.12 -28.69
CA ILE A 89 -20.71 0.57 -27.39
C ILE A 89 -21.76 1.01 -26.37
N LEU A 90 -22.49 0.09 -25.75
CA LEU A 90 -23.58 0.36 -24.83
C LEU A 90 -24.64 1.35 -25.39
N ARG A 91 -24.73 1.48 -26.70
CA ARG A 91 -25.45 2.57 -27.38
C ARG A 91 -26.85 2.80 -26.87
N ASP A 92 -27.67 1.75 -26.85
CA ASP A 92 -29.10 1.88 -26.48
C ASP A 92 -29.26 2.26 -25.00
N PHE A 93 -28.37 1.76 -24.16
CA PHE A 93 -28.31 2.10 -22.74
C PHE A 93 -27.89 3.55 -22.54
N LEU A 94 -26.80 3.99 -23.17
CA LEU A 94 -26.26 5.33 -23.06
C LEU A 94 -27.19 6.38 -23.63
N LEU A 95 -27.90 6.09 -24.73
CA LEU A 95 -28.92 7.01 -25.27
C LEU A 95 -30.09 7.22 -24.31
N LYS A 96 -30.53 6.13 -23.66
CA LYS A 96 -31.68 6.18 -22.75
C LYS A 96 -31.34 6.83 -21.39
N HIS A 97 -30.14 6.60 -20.88
CA HIS A 97 -29.70 6.96 -19.51
C HIS A 97 -28.52 7.93 -19.48
N ARG A 98 -28.31 8.69 -20.55
CA ARG A 98 -27.12 9.56 -20.69
C ARG A 98 -26.87 10.45 -19.47
N ALA A 99 -27.88 11.17 -19.02
CA ALA A 99 -27.75 12.10 -17.89
C ALA A 99 -27.39 11.40 -16.58
N GLU A 100 -28.01 10.25 -16.33
CA GLU A 100 -27.74 9.43 -15.13
C GLU A 100 -26.32 8.87 -15.15
N VAL A 101 -25.90 8.33 -16.31
CA VAL A 101 -24.55 7.77 -16.46
C VAL A 101 -23.48 8.85 -16.28
N VAL A 102 -23.68 10.01 -16.87
CA VAL A 102 -22.74 11.13 -16.70
C VAL A 102 -22.65 11.54 -15.24
N ALA A 103 -23.78 11.76 -14.56
CA ALA A 103 -23.80 12.16 -13.15
C ALA A 103 -23.16 11.08 -12.24
N MET A 104 -23.50 9.81 -12.42
CA MET A 104 -22.94 8.72 -11.61
C MET A 104 -21.46 8.51 -11.86
N SER A 105 -21.02 8.56 -13.11
CA SER A 105 -19.60 8.38 -13.44
C SER A 105 -18.74 9.51 -12.87
N ILE A 106 -19.23 10.76 -12.91
CA ILE A 106 -18.53 11.90 -12.30
C ILE A 106 -18.40 11.67 -10.80
N PHE A 107 -19.47 11.26 -10.11
CA PHE A 107 -19.47 11.00 -8.68
C PHE A 107 -18.51 9.85 -8.28
N GLU A 108 -18.49 8.75 -9.03
CA GLU A 108 -17.61 7.61 -8.76
C GLU A 108 -16.13 7.99 -8.93
N TYR A 109 -15.79 8.72 -9.98
CA TYR A 109 -14.41 9.15 -10.23
C TYR A 109 -13.91 10.21 -9.25
N ASP A 110 -14.79 11.09 -8.75
CA ASP A 110 -14.47 12.07 -7.73
C ASP A 110 -14.13 11.37 -6.40
N ARG A 111 -14.96 10.40 -6.00
CA ARG A 111 -14.72 9.57 -4.83
C ARG A 111 -13.42 8.75 -4.92
N GLU A 112 -13.12 8.14 -6.08
CA GLU A 112 -11.87 7.41 -6.29
C GLU A 112 -10.65 8.33 -6.13
N TRP A 113 -10.76 9.56 -6.61
CA TRP A 113 -9.69 10.56 -6.49
C TRP A 113 -9.46 10.98 -5.03
N GLU A 114 -10.52 11.24 -4.29
CA GLU A 114 -10.46 11.55 -2.85
C GLU A 114 -9.85 10.39 -2.05
N GLU A 115 -10.28 9.16 -2.31
CA GLU A 115 -9.71 7.97 -1.66
C GLU A 115 -8.23 7.77 -1.99
N GLU A 116 -7.78 8.08 -3.20
CA GLU A 116 -6.38 7.99 -3.58
C GLU A 116 -5.54 9.07 -2.89
N LEU A 117 -6.07 10.28 -2.76
CA LEU A 117 -5.43 11.38 -2.04
C LEU A 117 -5.26 11.04 -0.56
N LEU A 118 -6.33 10.59 0.11
CA LEU A 118 -6.30 10.16 1.51
C LEU A 118 -5.27 9.05 1.75
N ARG A 119 -5.22 8.04 0.88
CA ARG A 119 -4.22 6.97 1.00
C ARG A 119 -2.78 7.48 0.88
N LYS A 120 -2.53 8.46 0.03
CA LYS A 120 -1.20 9.08 -0.08
C LYS A 120 -0.83 9.83 1.19
N GLU A 121 -1.75 10.62 1.71
CA GLU A 121 -1.55 11.38 2.95
C GLU A 121 -1.31 10.44 4.15
N GLU A 122 -2.11 9.38 4.29
CA GLU A 122 -1.92 8.36 5.33
C GLU A 122 -0.58 7.63 5.21
N PHE A 123 -0.17 7.29 3.98
CA PHE A 123 1.12 6.64 3.73
C PHE A 123 2.30 7.56 4.09
N GLU A 124 2.24 8.84 3.71
CA GLU A 124 3.28 9.82 4.04
C GLU A 124 3.36 10.05 5.54
N ALA A 125 2.23 10.23 6.21
CA ALA A 125 2.16 10.36 7.66
C ALA A 125 2.71 9.12 8.39
N GLY A 126 2.36 7.92 7.94
CA GLY A 126 2.89 6.66 8.47
C GLY A 126 4.40 6.53 8.30
N ARG A 127 4.93 6.94 7.15
CA ARG A 127 6.37 6.95 6.88
C ARG A 127 7.11 7.92 7.80
N GLU A 128 6.62 9.14 7.94
CA GLU A 128 7.22 10.15 8.82
C GLU A 128 7.24 9.68 10.28
N LEU A 129 6.13 9.10 10.74
CA LEU A 129 6.04 8.55 12.10
C LEU A 129 7.04 7.40 12.30
N GLY A 130 7.14 6.50 11.32
CA GLY A 130 8.11 5.39 11.34
C GLY A 130 9.56 5.86 11.39
N GLU A 131 9.92 6.87 10.60
CA GLU A 131 11.25 7.50 10.64
C GLU A 131 11.55 8.15 12.00
N GLN A 132 10.58 8.86 12.58
CA GLN A 132 10.75 9.47 13.90
C GLN A 132 10.95 8.44 15.01
N LEU A 133 10.17 7.37 14.99
CA LEU A 133 10.30 6.26 15.94
C LEU A 133 11.64 5.55 15.79
N GLY A 134 12.05 5.25 14.56
CA GLY A 134 13.35 4.63 14.26
C GLY A 134 14.53 5.48 14.77
N ARG A 135 14.53 6.78 14.51
CA ARG A 135 15.57 7.70 15.01
C ARG A 135 15.63 7.76 16.55
N LYS A 136 14.47 7.75 17.22
CA LYS A 136 14.42 7.72 18.68
C LYS A 136 14.97 6.42 19.28
N GLU A 137 14.69 5.30 18.61
CA GLU A 137 15.18 4.00 19.05
C GLU A 137 16.70 3.85 18.84
N GLU A 138 17.20 4.32 17.71
CA GLU A 138 18.62 4.38 17.42
C GLU A 138 19.38 5.27 18.40
N GLN A 139 18.85 6.44 18.73
CA GLN A 139 19.43 7.32 19.76
C GLN A 139 19.51 6.63 21.13
N LYS A 140 18.44 5.93 21.55
CA LYS A 140 18.43 5.17 22.81
C LYS A 140 19.47 4.02 22.81
N ASN A 141 19.62 3.35 21.69
CA ASN A 141 20.61 2.28 21.56
C ASN A 141 22.03 2.82 21.60
N THR A 142 22.30 3.89 20.86
CA THR A 142 23.60 4.58 20.88
C THR A 142 23.96 5.06 22.28
N GLU A 143 23.02 5.62 23.02
CA GLU A 143 23.25 6.07 24.42
C GLU A 143 23.53 4.89 25.35
N LYS A 144 22.82 3.75 25.19
CA LYS A 144 23.12 2.53 25.95
C LYS A 144 24.50 1.97 25.66
N GLU A 145 24.94 1.97 24.41
CA GLU A 145 26.28 1.52 24.02
C GLU A 145 27.35 2.45 24.59
N ARG A 146 27.18 3.75 24.52
CA ARG A 146 28.10 4.72 25.15
C ARG A 146 28.24 4.47 26.65
N ARG A 147 27.12 4.31 27.36
CA ARG A 147 27.16 4.00 28.81
C ARG A 147 27.86 2.69 29.11
N ARG A 148 27.72 1.67 28.27
CA ARG A 148 28.44 0.39 28.41
C ARG A 148 29.94 0.59 28.19
N ALA A 149 30.34 1.29 27.15
CA ALA A 149 31.74 1.59 26.85
C ALA A 149 32.41 2.42 27.98
N ASP A 150 31.72 3.42 28.52
CA ASP A 150 32.20 4.23 29.65
C ASP A 150 32.40 3.38 30.91
N LEU A 151 31.48 2.47 31.21
CA LEU A 151 31.61 1.52 32.33
C LEU A 151 32.77 0.53 32.15
N GLU A 152 32.99 0.03 30.94
CA GLU A 152 34.13 -0.84 30.65
C GLU A 152 35.46 -0.11 30.78
N LYS A 153 35.52 1.12 30.29
CA LYS A 153 36.69 1.97 30.44
C LYS A 153 37.02 2.23 31.93
N LEU A 154 36.00 2.57 32.73
CA LEU A 154 36.17 2.77 34.16
C LEU A 154 36.68 1.49 34.88
N ARG A 155 36.18 0.33 34.49
CA ARG A 155 36.64 -0.98 35.01
C ARG A 155 38.08 -1.25 34.63
N ALA A 156 38.50 -0.97 33.40
CA ALA A 156 39.84 -1.10 32.93
C ALA A 156 40.83 -0.19 33.68
N ASP A 157 40.46 1.12 33.81
CA ASP A 157 41.24 2.12 34.57
C ASP A 157 41.42 1.72 36.06
N ASN A 158 40.41 1.15 36.67
CA ASN A 158 40.50 0.66 38.06
C ASN A 158 41.39 -0.58 38.17
N ALA A 159 41.26 -1.54 37.24
CA ALA A 159 42.13 -2.73 37.21
C ALA A 159 43.61 -2.35 37.00
N GLU A 160 43.91 -1.38 36.13
CA GLU A 160 45.28 -0.85 35.96
C GLU A 160 45.83 -0.24 37.23
N LYS A 161 45.04 0.56 37.95
CA LYS A 161 45.47 1.13 39.25
C LYS A 161 45.72 0.06 40.29
N GLU A 162 44.89 -0.94 40.39
CA GLU A 162 45.10 -2.09 41.30
C GLU A 162 46.37 -2.86 40.95
N LEU A 163 46.62 -3.12 39.66
CA LEU A 163 47.86 -3.75 39.19
C LEU A 163 49.12 -2.94 39.50
N MET A 164 49.04 -1.59 39.42
CA MET A 164 50.13 -0.70 39.76
C MET A 164 50.49 -0.81 41.26
N VAL A 165 49.46 -0.76 42.12
CA VAL A 165 49.61 -0.89 43.58
C VAL A 165 50.19 -2.26 43.96
N LEU A 166 49.72 -3.33 43.31
CA LEU A 166 50.25 -4.69 43.53
C LEU A 166 51.72 -4.85 43.09
N ARG A 167 52.11 -4.24 41.97
CA ARG A 167 53.50 -4.21 41.50
C ARG A 167 54.43 -3.47 42.48
N GLU A 168 54.01 -2.32 43.00
CA GLU A 168 54.75 -1.59 44.02
C GLU A 168 54.94 -2.40 45.30
N LYS A 169 53.90 -3.08 45.80
CA LYS A 169 53.99 -3.97 46.95
C LYS A 169 54.96 -5.15 46.72
N LEU A 170 54.96 -5.74 45.53
CA LEU A 170 55.84 -6.84 45.17
C LEU A 170 57.32 -6.38 45.16
N THR A 171 57.61 -5.21 44.58
CA THR A 171 58.99 -4.64 44.59
C THR A 171 59.46 -4.32 45.98
N LEU A 172 58.60 -3.85 46.87
CA LEU A 172 58.96 -3.60 48.28
C LEU A 172 59.24 -4.89 49.07
N LEU A 173 58.61 -6.01 48.70
CA LEU A 173 58.80 -7.33 49.34
C LEU A 173 60.07 -8.04 48.83
N GLN A 174 60.47 -7.79 47.57
CA GLN A 174 61.70 -8.36 46.96
C GLN A 174 62.98 -7.66 47.39
N ASN A 175 62.87 -6.44 47.92
CA ASN A 175 64.01 -5.64 48.37
C ASN A 175 64.25 -5.73 49.92
N LYS A 176 63.57 -6.67 50.57
CA LYS A 176 63.82 -7.04 51.99
C LYS A 176 64.46 -8.39 52.07
#